data_f7e9219e670aeba0e95a4eabd3cddf2d
#
_entry.id   f7e9219e670aeba0e95a4eabd3cddf2d
#
_cell.length_a   1.000
_cell.length_b   1.000
_cell.length_c   1.000
_cell.angle_alpha   90.00
_cell.angle_beta   90.00
_cell.angle_gamma   90.00
#
_symmetry.space_group_name_H-M   'P 1'
#
loop_
_entity.id
_entity.type
_entity.pdbx_description
1 polymer ?
#
loop_
_entity_poly.entity_id
_entity_poly.type
_entity_poly.pdbx_seq_one_letter_code
_entity_poly.pdbx_strand_id
1 'polypeptide(L)'
;MIPLQTDRPLAFFDIESTGTNVRSDRIIDLAIVKLLANGQREEHTFRVNPERPIPAEASAVHGIYDQDVKDSPTFKQVAAKVAQVFEGCDLGGYNILRFDIPMLCEEFTRAGVTFIVEGRRVVDPQRIFHQREPRDLT
;
A
#
# COMPACT_ATOMS: atom_id res chain seq x y z
N MET A 1 10.07 16.35 15.32
CA MET A 1 9.96 16.04 14.72
C MET A 1 10.51 15.16 14.27
N ILE A 2 10.81 14.81 14.34
CA ILE A 2 11.08 13.77 14.14
C ILE A 2 11.49 13.26 13.03
N PRO A 3 10.98 12.38 12.67
CA PRO A 3 11.39 11.65 11.57
C PRO A 3 11.65 12.48 10.41
N LEU A 4 11.21 13.65 10.50
CA LEU A 4 11.45 14.57 9.46
C LEU A 4 12.89 14.82 9.21
N GLN A 5 13.67 14.45 10.21
CA GLN A 5 15.08 14.69 10.11
C GLN A 5 15.75 13.65 9.28
N THR A 6 15.06 12.60 8.93
CA THR A 6 15.71 11.53 8.22
C THR A 6 15.88 11.88 6.78
N ASP A 7 16.83 11.24 6.14
CA ASP A 7 17.04 11.40 4.73
C ASP A 7 16.13 10.49 3.92
N ARG A 8 15.36 9.66 4.61
CA ARG A 8 14.55 8.66 3.90
C ARG A 8 13.22 9.25 3.50
N PRO A 9 12.81 9.02 2.27
CA PRO A 9 11.48 9.43 1.87
C PRO A 9 10.43 8.56 2.53
N LEU A 10 9.21 9.06 2.57
CA LEU A 10 8.07 8.34 3.11
C LEU A 10 7.15 7.99 1.96
N ALA A 11 6.88 6.69 1.78
CA ALA A 11 5.93 6.23 0.79
C ALA A 11 4.60 6.02 1.49
N PHE A 12 3.68 6.94 1.28
CA PHE A 12 2.35 6.87 1.85
C PHE A 12 1.45 6.21 0.81
N PHE A 13 0.85 5.08 1.16
CA PHE A 13 0.15 4.30 0.13
C PHE A 13 -1.17 3.74 0.60
N ASP A 14 -2.00 3.40 -0.38
CA ASP A 14 -3.33 2.89 -0.17
C ASP A 14 -3.61 1.82 -1.22
N ILE A 15 -4.28 0.75 -0.81
CA ILE A 15 -4.57 -0.38 -1.68
C ILE A 15 -6.08 -0.58 -1.80
N GLU A 16 -6.55 -0.84 -3.03
CA GLU A 16 -7.87 -1.40 -3.25
C GLU A 16 -7.68 -2.85 -3.66
N SER A 17 -8.54 -3.72 -3.19
CA SER A 17 -8.36 -5.14 -3.37
C SER A 17 -9.66 -5.87 -3.63
N THR A 18 -9.55 -7.17 -3.89
CA THR A 18 -10.73 -8.00 -4.09
C THR A 18 -11.46 -8.31 -2.78
N GLY A 19 -10.85 -8.02 -1.64
CA GLY A 19 -11.48 -8.27 -0.36
C GLY A 19 -10.52 -8.02 0.79
N THR A 20 -10.89 -8.46 1.98
CA THR A 20 -10.15 -8.14 3.19
C THR A 20 -9.28 -9.28 3.71
N ASN A 21 -9.25 -10.42 3.03
CA ASN A 21 -8.39 -11.51 3.43
C ASN A 21 -7.02 -11.31 2.82
N VAL A 22 -6.06 -10.83 3.62
CA VAL A 22 -4.75 -10.44 3.11
C VAL A 22 -3.97 -11.59 2.48
N ARG A 23 -4.31 -12.83 2.83
CA ARG A 23 -3.60 -13.97 2.26
C ARG A 23 -4.14 -14.42 0.92
N SER A 24 -5.45 -14.31 0.73
CA SER A 24 -6.07 -14.85 -0.48
C SER A 24 -6.56 -13.78 -1.43
N ASP A 25 -6.87 -12.59 -0.93
CA ASP A 25 -7.33 -11.54 -1.81
C ASP A 25 -6.17 -10.87 -2.54
N ARG A 26 -6.50 -10.23 -3.65
CA ARG A 26 -5.49 -9.69 -4.56
C ARG A 26 -5.63 -8.18 -4.68
N ILE A 27 -4.51 -7.53 -4.94
CA ILE A 27 -4.49 -6.08 -5.17
C ILE A 27 -5.11 -5.78 -6.52
N ILE A 28 -5.91 -4.72 -6.56
CA ILE A 28 -6.51 -4.19 -7.79
C ILE A 28 -5.89 -2.84 -8.12
N ASP A 29 -5.63 -2.05 -7.11
CA ASP A 29 -5.11 -0.70 -7.30
C ASP A 29 -4.17 -0.36 -6.16
N LEU A 30 -3.04 0.26 -6.49
CA LEU A 30 -2.06 0.67 -5.50
C LEU A 30 -1.67 2.10 -5.81
N ALA A 31 -2.01 3.01 -4.91
CA ALA A 31 -1.69 4.43 -5.05
C ALA A 31 -0.60 4.76 -4.04
N ILE A 32 0.47 5.39 -4.50
CA ILE A 32 1.61 5.75 -3.64
C ILE A 32 1.90 7.23 -3.81
N VAL A 33 1.98 7.94 -2.69
CA VAL A 33 2.46 9.31 -2.67
C VAL A 33 3.80 9.27 -1.93
N LYS A 34 4.87 9.61 -2.63
CA LYS A 34 6.19 9.54 -2.07
C LYS A 34 6.61 10.95 -1.66
N LEU A 35 6.85 11.12 -0.37
CA LEU A 35 7.25 12.42 0.18
C LEU A 35 8.75 12.40 0.36
N LEU A 36 9.44 13.27 -0.38
CA LEU A 36 10.89 13.29 -0.40
C LEU A 36 11.43 14.20 0.70
N ALA A 37 12.68 13.97 1.08
CA ALA A 37 13.30 14.73 2.14
C ALA A 37 13.33 16.23 1.84
N ASN A 38 13.37 16.59 0.57
CA ASN A 38 13.41 18.01 0.19
C ASN A 38 12.04 18.68 0.10
N GLY A 39 10.98 17.95 0.51
CA GLY A 39 9.63 18.49 0.51
C GLY A 39 8.86 18.24 -0.77
N GLN A 40 9.49 17.70 -1.79
CA GLN A 40 8.80 17.38 -3.03
C GLN A 40 8.04 16.08 -2.88
N ARG A 41 7.07 15.89 -3.76
CA ARG A 41 6.28 14.66 -3.73
C ARG A 41 6.18 14.08 -5.14
N GLU A 42 6.10 12.76 -5.18
CA GLU A 42 5.88 12.01 -6.42
C GLU A 42 4.65 11.15 -6.22
N GLU A 43 3.88 10.98 -7.28
CA GLU A 43 2.70 10.13 -7.23
C GLU A 43 2.85 8.99 -8.21
N HIS A 44 2.53 7.80 -7.76
CA HIS A 44 2.58 6.61 -8.57
C HIS A 44 1.30 5.82 -8.36
N THR A 45 0.70 5.35 -9.44
CA THR A 45 -0.51 4.54 -9.36
C THR A 45 -0.33 3.32 -10.23
N PHE A 46 -0.67 2.17 -9.66
CA PHE A 46 -0.61 0.90 -10.38
C PHE A 46 -1.99 0.26 -10.36
N ARG A 47 -2.65 0.21 -11.53
CA ARG A 47 -3.89 -0.53 -11.69
C ARG A 47 -3.49 -1.94 -12.11
N VAL A 48 -4.02 -2.95 -11.45
CA VAL A 48 -3.54 -4.32 -11.58
C VAL A 48 -4.70 -5.26 -11.86
N ASN A 49 -4.46 -6.21 -12.76
CA ASN A 49 -5.41 -7.29 -12.99
C ASN A 49 -5.22 -8.32 -11.88
N PRO A 50 -6.24 -8.53 -11.04
CA PRO A 50 -6.09 -9.43 -9.89
C PRO A 50 -6.12 -10.91 -10.28
N GLU A 51 -6.36 -11.22 -11.56
CA GLU A 51 -6.37 -12.58 -12.08
C GLU A 51 -7.46 -13.45 -11.45
N ARG A 52 -8.52 -12.81 -10.98
CA ARG A 52 -9.69 -13.48 -10.42
C ARG A 52 -10.85 -12.50 -10.45
N PRO A 53 -12.07 -12.99 -10.39
CA PRO A 53 -13.24 -12.09 -10.39
C PRO A 53 -13.23 -11.20 -9.16
N ILE A 54 -13.68 -9.97 -9.34
CA ILE A 54 -13.82 -9.04 -8.22
C ILE A 54 -15.22 -9.24 -7.64
N PRO A 55 -15.32 -9.59 -6.35
CA PRO A 55 -16.64 -9.76 -5.74
C PRO A 55 -17.46 -8.48 -5.82
N ALA A 56 -18.76 -8.63 -5.99
CA ALA A 56 -19.65 -7.49 -6.14
C ALA A 56 -19.56 -6.55 -4.94
N GLU A 57 -19.43 -7.10 -3.74
CA GLU A 57 -19.35 -6.26 -2.57
C GLU A 57 -18.07 -5.44 -2.52
N ALA A 58 -16.98 -5.95 -3.10
CA ALA A 58 -15.76 -5.17 -3.17
C ALA A 58 -15.93 -4.04 -4.18
N SER A 59 -16.47 -4.34 -5.36
CA SER A 59 -16.73 -3.32 -6.38
C SER A 59 -17.66 -2.24 -5.86
N ALA A 60 -18.60 -2.61 -5.02
CA ALA A 60 -19.52 -1.63 -4.44
C ALA A 60 -18.78 -0.63 -3.57
N VAL A 61 -17.67 -1.03 -2.97
CA VAL A 61 -16.89 -0.14 -2.10
C VAL A 61 -15.98 0.76 -2.90
N HIS A 62 -15.19 0.20 -3.82
CA HIS A 62 -14.16 0.99 -4.51
C HIS A 62 -14.50 1.37 -5.95
N GLY A 63 -15.59 0.84 -6.48
CA GLY A 63 -16.03 1.25 -7.81
C GLY A 63 -15.24 0.67 -8.96
N ILE A 64 -14.39 -0.31 -8.71
CA ILE A 64 -13.59 -0.93 -9.75
C ILE A 64 -14.19 -2.29 -10.09
N TYR A 65 -14.38 -2.54 -11.37
CA TYR A 65 -15.06 -3.75 -11.87
C TYR A 65 -14.12 -4.55 -12.75
N ASP A 66 -14.51 -5.80 -13.02
CA ASP A 66 -13.69 -6.70 -13.82
C ASP A 66 -13.26 -6.09 -15.14
N GLN A 67 -14.16 -5.40 -15.80
CA GLN A 67 -13.85 -4.82 -17.11
C GLN A 67 -12.83 -3.70 -17.02
N ASP A 68 -12.71 -3.08 -15.84
CA ASP A 68 -11.76 -1.98 -15.66
C ASP A 68 -10.33 -2.45 -15.53
N VAL A 69 -10.12 -3.72 -15.20
CA VAL A 69 -8.79 -4.26 -14.96
C VAL A 69 -8.38 -5.37 -15.92
N LYS A 70 -9.28 -5.78 -16.82
CA LYS A 70 -8.98 -6.94 -17.66
C LYS A 70 -7.77 -6.74 -18.55
N ASP A 71 -7.49 -5.51 -18.94
CA ASP A 71 -6.33 -5.20 -19.77
C ASP A 71 -5.15 -4.63 -18.97
N SER A 72 -5.27 -4.60 -17.67
CA SER A 72 -4.19 -4.11 -16.81
C SER A 72 -3.15 -5.22 -16.63
N PRO A 73 -1.91 -4.84 -16.33
CA PRO A 73 -0.89 -5.85 -16.04
C PRO A 73 -1.19 -6.55 -14.73
N THR A 74 -0.65 -7.75 -14.57
CA THR A 74 -0.75 -8.47 -13.31
C THR A 74 0.25 -7.87 -12.32
N PHE A 75 0.08 -8.15 -11.04
CA PHE A 75 1.04 -7.66 -10.06
C PHE A 75 2.43 -8.21 -10.36
N LYS A 76 2.52 -9.46 -10.78
CA LYS A 76 3.81 -10.05 -11.11
C LYS A 76 4.54 -9.23 -12.17
N GLN A 77 3.81 -8.70 -13.14
CA GLN A 77 4.41 -7.92 -14.23
C GLN A 77 4.92 -6.57 -13.77
N VAL A 78 4.32 -5.98 -12.75
CA VAL A 78 4.74 -4.66 -12.25
C VAL A 78 5.51 -4.72 -10.95
N ALA A 79 5.70 -5.91 -10.40
CA ALA A 79 6.27 -6.04 -9.05
C ALA A 79 7.63 -5.38 -8.91
N ALA A 80 8.51 -5.55 -9.90
CA ALA A 80 9.83 -4.93 -9.82
C ALA A 80 9.74 -3.42 -9.81
N LYS A 81 8.83 -2.85 -10.59
CA LYS A 81 8.64 -1.40 -10.60
C LYS A 81 8.09 -0.92 -9.27
N VAL A 82 7.13 -1.66 -8.72
CA VAL A 82 6.54 -1.29 -7.44
C VAL A 82 7.62 -1.32 -6.36
N ALA A 83 8.44 -2.37 -6.34
CA ALA A 83 9.52 -2.48 -5.37
C ALA A 83 10.48 -1.30 -5.49
N GLN A 84 10.74 -0.87 -6.72
CA GLN A 84 11.65 0.24 -6.96
C GLN A 84 11.09 1.55 -6.38
N VAL A 85 9.79 1.76 -6.49
CA VAL A 85 9.17 2.96 -5.91
C VAL A 85 9.36 2.99 -4.41
N PHE A 86 9.26 1.83 -3.76
CA PHE A 86 9.39 1.75 -2.31
C PHE A 86 10.83 1.71 -1.82
N GLU A 87 11.78 1.56 -2.72
CA GLU A 87 13.17 1.36 -2.31
C GLU A 87 13.67 2.52 -1.46
N GLY A 88 14.23 2.21 -0.30
CA GLY A 88 14.77 3.21 0.59
C GLY A 88 13.74 4.03 1.34
N CYS A 89 12.46 3.71 1.22
CA CYS A 89 11.40 4.49 1.84
C CYS A 89 10.93 3.89 3.15
N ASP A 90 10.54 4.76 4.06
CA ASP A 90 9.68 4.36 5.16
C ASP A 90 8.26 4.26 4.63
N LEU A 91 7.38 3.65 5.37
CA LEU A 91 6.02 3.36 4.91
C LEU A 91 5.01 4.15 5.72
N GLY A 92 3.97 4.63 5.05
CA GLY A 92 2.88 5.31 5.71
C GLY A 92 1.55 4.96 5.08
N GLY A 93 0.48 5.14 5.86
CA GLY A 93 -0.87 4.91 5.37
C GLY A 93 -1.80 4.58 6.50
N TYR A 94 -3.10 4.65 6.23
CA TYR A 94 -4.11 4.37 7.23
C TYR A 94 -4.31 2.87 7.37
N ASN A 95 -4.17 2.37 8.59
CA ASN A 95 -4.41 0.97 8.93
C ASN A 95 -3.53 0.01 8.14
N ILE A 96 -2.35 0.46 7.71
CA ILE A 96 -1.52 -0.32 6.79
C ILE A 96 -0.89 -1.54 7.45
N LEU A 97 -0.66 -1.51 8.75
CA LEU A 97 -0.10 -2.67 9.44
C LEU A 97 -1.05 -3.86 9.40
N ARG A 98 -2.34 -3.58 9.35
CA ARG A 98 -3.35 -4.63 9.40
C ARG A 98 -3.69 -5.18 8.02
N PHE A 99 -3.75 -4.32 7.02
CA PHE A 99 -4.17 -4.74 5.70
C PHE A 99 -3.13 -4.53 4.61
N ASP A 100 -2.72 -3.28 4.40
CA ASP A 100 -1.96 -2.94 3.20
C ASP A 100 -0.58 -3.57 3.17
N ILE A 101 0.15 -3.53 4.28
CA ILE A 101 1.48 -4.12 4.32
C ILE A 101 1.41 -5.64 4.18
N PRO A 102 0.56 -6.35 4.94
CA PRO A 102 0.48 -7.80 4.75
C PRO A 102 0.06 -8.20 3.35
N MET A 103 -0.90 -7.49 2.75
CA MET A 103 -1.35 -7.81 1.40
C MET A 103 -0.25 -7.55 0.38
N LEU A 104 0.45 -6.44 0.53
CA LEU A 104 1.55 -6.11 -0.36
C LEU A 104 2.64 -7.16 -0.28
N CYS A 105 2.97 -7.60 0.93
CA CYS A 105 3.99 -8.63 1.12
C CYS A 105 3.59 -9.95 0.48
N GLU A 106 2.31 -10.32 0.58
CA GLU A 106 1.82 -11.54 -0.06
C GLU A 106 1.96 -11.46 -1.57
N GLU A 107 1.63 -10.31 -2.14
CA GLU A 107 1.76 -10.14 -3.58
C GLU A 107 3.22 -10.22 -4.04
N PHE A 108 4.12 -9.59 -3.30
CA PHE A 108 5.53 -9.65 -3.64
C PHE A 108 6.05 -11.10 -3.53
N THR A 109 5.62 -11.82 -2.52
CA THR A 109 6.04 -13.21 -2.35
C THR A 109 5.57 -14.04 -3.55
N ARG A 110 4.32 -13.87 -3.97
CA ARG A 110 3.80 -14.60 -5.13
C ARG A 110 4.55 -14.23 -6.41
N ALA A 111 4.98 -12.98 -6.49
CA ALA A 111 5.67 -12.50 -7.68
C ALA A 111 7.15 -12.89 -7.69
N GLY A 112 7.66 -13.43 -6.59
CA GLY A 112 9.07 -13.79 -6.49
C GLY A 112 9.99 -12.60 -6.34
N VAL A 113 9.47 -11.48 -5.85
CA VAL A 113 10.26 -10.27 -5.65
C VAL A 113 10.43 -10.03 -4.15
N THR A 114 11.65 -9.81 -3.72
CA THR A 114 11.94 -9.58 -2.32
C THR A 114 11.50 -8.19 -1.91
N PHE A 115 10.74 -8.10 -0.83
CA PHE A 115 10.33 -6.83 -0.27
C PHE A 115 10.47 -6.92 1.24
N ILE A 116 11.33 -6.07 1.80
CA ILE A 116 11.68 -6.13 3.21
C ILE A 116 11.03 -4.97 3.93
N VAL A 117 10.21 -5.29 4.93
CA VAL A 117 9.57 -4.27 5.77
C VAL A 117 10.46 -3.92 6.95
N GLU A 118 11.20 -4.90 7.43
CA GLU A 118 12.06 -4.72 8.58
C GLU A 118 13.06 -3.59 8.35
N GLY A 119 13.24 -2.72 9.34
CA GLY A 119 14.15 -1.61 9.21
C GLY A 119 13.50 -0.34 8.68
N ARG A 120 12.25 -0.42 8.23
CA ARG A 120 11.52 0.76 7.79
C ARG A 120 10.67 1.27 8.92
N ARG A 121 10.52 2.58 9.02
CA ARG A 121 9.54 3.14 9.93
C ARG A 121 8.17 2.99 9.30
N VAL A 122 7.17 2.80 10.15
CA VAL A 122 5.79 2.69 9.70
C VAL A 122 4.99 3.77 10.40
N VAL A 123 4.40 4.66 9.60
CA VAL A 123 3.65 5.80 10.11
C VAL A 123 2.19 5.59 9.78
N ASP A 124 1.36 5.42 10.79
CA ASP A 124 -0.07 5.28 10.64
C ASP A 124 -0.72 6.44 11.37
N PRO A 125 -1.23 7.44 10.65
CA PRO A 125 -1.82 8.61 11.30
C PRO A 125 -2.96 8.26 12.26
N GLN A 126 -3.71 7.21 11.94
CA GLN A 126 -4.79 6.81 12.79
C GLN A 126 -4.30 6.31 14.14
N ARG A 127 -3.22 5.55 14.15
CA ARG A 127 -2.64 5.08 15.39
C ARG A 127 -2.05 6.22 16.22
N ILE A 128 -1.38 7.14 15.54
CA ILE A 128 -0.82 8.29 16.21
C ILE A 128 -1.93 9.11 16.86
N PHE A 129 -3.02 9.29 16.14
CA PHE A 129 -4.15 10.02 16.64
C PHE A 129 -4.70 9.35 17.91
N HIS A 130 -4.88 8.04 17.86
CA HIS A 130 -5.39 7.30 19.01
C HIS A 130 -4.47 7.43 20.21
N GLN A 131 -3.18 7.40 20.00
CA GLN A 131 -2.24 7.51 21.08
C GLN A 131 -2.27 8.88 21.75
N ARG A 132 -2.64 9.89 21.01
CA ARG A 132 -2.64 11.24 21.54
C ARG A 132 -3.94 11.59 22.24
N GLU A 133 -4.97 10.83 22.03
CA GLU A 133 -6.23 11.10 22.68
C GLU A 133 -6.13 10.77 24.13
N PRO A 134 -6.49 11.71 24.93
CA PRO A 134 -6.38 11.47 26.36
C PRO A 134 -7.33 10.41 26.75
N ARG A 135 -7.53 10.04 26.79
CA ARG A 135 -8.38 9.25 27.12
C ARG A 135 -8.51 8.68 27.08
N ASP A 136 -8.20 8.81 26.39
CA ASP A 136 -7.97 8.61 26.00
C ASP A 136 -7.82 8.97 26.14
N LEU A 137 -7.96 9.62 26.36
CA LEU A 137 -7.80 10.12 26.34
C LEU A 137 -8.23 9.77 26.65
N THR A 138 -8.66 9.45 26.95
CA THR A 138 -8.92 9.00 26.99
C THR A 138 -8.94 8.74 26.95
#